data_fc2da2f89dd6f5b5ba403dc53e4e1d38
#
_entry.id   fc2da2f89dd6f5b5ba403dc53e4e1d38
#
_cell.length_a   1.000
_cell.length_b   1.000
_cell.length_c   1.000
_cell.angle_alpha   90.00
_cell.angle_beta   90.00
_cell.angle_gamma   90.00
#
_symmetry.space_group_name_H-M   'P 1'
#
loop_
_entity.id
_entity.type
_entity.pdbx_description
1 polymer ?
#
loop_
_entity_poly.entity_id
_entity_poly.type
_entity_poly.pdbx_seq_one_letter_code
_entity_poly.pdbx_strand_id
1 'polypeptide(L)'
;MLSKVVRPFRSRGLRGLVLVTMISSLQPSQGQTDHRQTDSLLECGAAQQIVPTRVSQKITFVSYNIRWRSGKELEQIIGWLKERQGSESMIIGLQEVDRAKSRSAHLNHAKAIAERLGMYYAWAAPQNAGAAGQESPEEETGVEILSPSPLTDVTRIVLPNPGPGGRQRVAVGVTTLIGNTSIRIYSVHSETRLPTAKKVEQLRAVLTDLDRFPKGTAAVVLGDFNSWELPAVAGIRKLFTDAGFSTPLPDDESTFYRKALVFDVNLKLDWIWLRGFTPQSYGIDRNLTVSDHFPLWTVVTRKS
;
A
#
# COMPACT_ATOMS: atom_id res chain seq x y z
N MET A 1 -4.97 -75.34 48.20
CA MET A 1 -3.78 -76.08 48.64
C MET A 1 -2.68 -75.10 48.80
N LEU A 2 -2.37 -74.80 50.05
CA LEU A 2 -1.16 -75.10 50.79
C LEU A 2 0.10 -74.49 50.10
N SER A 3 0.97 -73.80 50.69
CA SER A 3 1.25 -73.35 52.02
C SER A 3 2.62 -72.70 52.07
N LYS A 4 2.76 -71.79 52.96
CA LYS A 4 3.81 -71.54 53.99
C LYS A 4 5.04 -70.77 53.47
N VAL A 5 5.24 -69.60 54.01
CA VAL A 5 5.92 -69.23 55.28
C VAL A 5 7.41 -69.37 55.15
N VAL A 6 8.16 -68.31 55.41
CA VAL A 6 8.90 -67.96 56.62
C VAL A 6 9.78 -66.70 56.42
N ARG A 7 9.74 -65.82 57.41
CA ARG A 7 10.69 -64.69 57.72
C ARG A 7 11.92 -65.34 58.51
N PRO A 8 12.89 -64.56 59.01
CA PRO A 8 13.27 -63.11 58.95
C PRO A 8 14.81 -62.92 58.81
N PHE A 9 15.36 -61.75 58.83
CA PHE A 9 16.18 -61.16 59.86
C PHE A 9 16.88 -59.84 59.44
N ARG A 10 17.09 -59.05 60.47
CA ARG A 10 17.61 -57.66 60.54
C ARG A 10 19.03 -57.47 59.99
N SER A 11 19.36 -56.28 59.51
CA SER A 11 20.41 -55.45 60.13
C SER A 11 20.39 -53.98 59.65
N ARG A 12 20.73 -53.16 60.64
CA ARG A 12 20.78 -51.69 60.59
C ARG A 12 21.90 -51.18 59.68
N GLY A 13 21.67 -50.10 58.97
CA GLY A 13 22.71 -49.32 58.29
C GLY A 13 22.17 -47.94 57.88
N LEU A 14 22.41 -46.98 58.76
CA LEU A 14 22.16 -45.55 58.59
C LEU A 14 23.10 -45.04 57.52
N ARG A 15 22.61 -44.57 56.36
CA ARG A 15 23.38 -43.73 55.44
C ARG A 15 22.48 -42.66 54.86
N GLY A 16 22.94 -41.41 55.01
CA GLY A 16 22.26 -40.18 54.74
C GLY A 16 21.79 -40.05 53.33
N LEU A 17 20.58 -39.50 53.19
CA LEU A 17 19.97 -39.10 51.97
C LEU A 17 20.51 -37.71 51.63
N VAL A 18 21.42 -37.62 50.65
CA VAL A 18 21.80 -36.33 50.02
C VAL A 18 20.77 -36.02 48.98
N LEU A 19 19.93 -35.06 49.30
CA LEU A 19 18.96 -34.50 48.35
C LEU A 19 19.71 -33.59 47.37
N VAL A 20 20.02 -34.08 46.17
CA VAL A 20 20.52 -33.24 45.06
C VAL A 20 19.31 -32.59 44.41
N THR A 21 19.04 -31.34 44.75
CA THR A 21 18.11 -30.46 44.05
C THR A 21 18.73 -30.10 42.70
N MET A 22 18.29 -30.74 41.62
CA MET A 22 18.56 -30.26 40.28
C MET A 22 17.75 -28.99 40.08
N ILE A 23 18.41 -27.84 40.16
CA ILE A 23 17.91 -26.57 39.66
C ILE A 23 18.02 -26.65 38.15
N SER A 24 16.92 -26.95 37.47
CA SER A 24 16.79 -26.77 36.03
C SER A 24 16.82 -25.28 35.75
N SER A 25 17.98 -24.76 35.35
CA SER A 25 18.09 -23.42 34.77
C SER A 25 17.29 -23.38 33.45
N LEU A 26 16.09 -22.83 33.51
CA LEU A 26 15.39 -22.34 32.32
C LEU A 26 16.25 -21.22 31.70
N GLN A 27 17.04 -21.57 30.71
CA GLN A 27 17.60 -20.58 29.83
C GLN A 27 16.42 -19.96 29.02
N PRO A 28 16.31 -18.61 28.97
CA PRO A 28 15.37 -18.00 28.06
C PRO A 28 15.79 -18.39 26.64
N SER A 29 14.89 -19.02 25.91
CA SER A 29 15.04 -19.25 24.48
C SER A 29 15.34 -17.89 23.84
N GLN A 30 16.55 -17.72 23.32
CA GLN A 30 16.85 -16.61 22.42
C GLN A 30 15.88 -16.75 21.28
N GLY A 31 14.94 -15.79 21.21
CA GLY A 31 14.04 -15.66 20.09
C GLY A 31 14.88 -15.63 18.82
N GLN A 32 14.68 -16.60 17.96
CA GLN A 32 15.11 -16.53 16.58
C GLN A 32 14.55 -15.25 16.02
N THR A 33 15.37 -14.23 15.89
CA THR A 33 15.09 -13.09 15.02
C THR A 33 14.97 -13.68 13.62
N ASP A 34 13.72 -13.82 13.18
CA ASP A 34 13.36 -14.15 11.81
C ASP A 34 13.95 -13.03 10.93
N HIS A 35 15.15 -13.26 10.42
CA HIS A 35 15.76 -12.45 9.40
C HIS A 35 14.96 -12.68 8.09
N ARG A 36 13.71 -12.24 8.07
CA ARG A 36 13.06 -11.93 6.80
C ARG A 36 13.94 -10.86 6.18
N GLN A 37 14.60 -11.22 5.11
CA GLN A 37 15.26 -10.29 4.22
C GLN A 37 14.19 -9.26 3.82
N THR A 38 14.18 -8.11 4.50
CA THR A 38 13.22 -7.03 4.23
C THR A 38 13.48 -6.58 2.82
N ASP A 39 12.50 -6.75 1.93
CA ASP A 39 12.57 -6.22 0.57
C ASP A 39 12.82 -4.71 0.69
N SER A 40 14.02 -4.26 0.37
CA SER A 40 14.40 -2.84 0.48
C SER A 40 13.51 -1.92 -0.35
N LEU A 41 12.77 -2.50 -1.30
CA LEU A 41 11.82 -1.80 -2.18
C LEU A 41 10.37 -1.82 -1.64
N LEU A 42 10.16 -2.35 -0.44
CA LEU A 42 8.89 -2.31 0.29
C LEU A 42 9.14 -1.79 1.70
N GLU A 43 8.54 -0.66 2.02
CA GLU A 43 8.66 -0.02 3.33
C GLU A 43 7.28 0.19 3.95
N CYS A 44 7.16 -0.10 5.24
CA CYS A 44 5.95 0.13 6.01
C CYS A 44 6.30 0.85 7.30
N GLY A 45 5.41 1.69 7.76
CA GLY A 45 5.61 2.41 9.01
C GLY A 45 4.36 3.12 9.49
N ALA A 46 4.55 3.90 10.54
CA ALA A 46 3.53 4.75 11.11
C ALA A 46 4.16 6.06 11.57
N ALA A 47 3.39 7.12 11.58
CA ALA A 47 3.76 8.36 12.22
C ALA A 47 4.02 8.14 13.72
N GLN A 48 4.89 8.94 14.33
CA GLN A 48 5.13 8.90 15.77
C GLN A 48 3.86 9.22 16.57
N GLN A 49 3.01 10.09 16.01
CA GLN A 49 1.70 10.43 16.56
C GLN A 49 0.62 10.17 15.53
N ILE A 50 -0.18 9.16 15.77
CA ILE A 50 -1.34 8.86 14.93
C ILE A 50 -2.49 9.81 15.31
N VAL A 51 -3.09 10.45 14.30
CA VAL A 51 -4.28 11.26 14.48
C VAL A 51 -5.51 10.34 14.56
N PRO A 52 -6.18 10.26 15.71
CA PRO A 52 -7.38 9.45 15.83
C PRO A 52 -8.47 9.97 14.91
N THR A 53 -9.06 9.11 14.11
CA THR A 53 -10.25 9.43 13.31
C THR A 53 -11.50 8.91 13.98
N ARG A 54 -12.60 9.65 13.87
CA ARG A 54 -13.90 9.16 14.31
C ARG A 54 -14.34 8.00 13.43
N VAL A 55 -14.95 6.99 14.03
CA VAL A 55 -15.60 5.93 13.26
C VAL A 55 -16.77 6.57 12.51
N SER A 56 -16.61 6.75 11.22
CA SER A 56 -17.62 7.25 10.29
C SER A 56 -18.07 6.12 9.37
N GLN A 57 -19.34 6.14 8.98
CA GLN A 57 -19.84 5.25 7.91
C GLN A 57 -19.32 5.69 6.53
N LYS A 58 -18.82 6.92 6.43
CA LYS A 58 -18.25 7.47 5.21
C LYS A 58 -16.73 7.33 5.23
N ILE A 59 -16.18 6.99 4.08
CA ILE A 59 -14.74 6.87 3.85
C ILE A 59 -14.41 7.72 2.63
N THR A 60 -13.36 8.53 2.74
CA THR A 60 -12.83 9.29 1.61
C THR A 60 -11.61 8.56 1.04
N PHE A 61 -11.62 8.26 -0.24
CA PHE A 61 -10.44 7.79 -0.98
C PHE A 61 -9.87 8.92 -1.82
N VAL A 62 -8.56 9.09 -1.77
CA VAL A 62 -7.81 10.09 -2.55
C VAL A 62 -6.78 9.36 -3.40
N SER A 63 -6.64 9.75 -4.66
CA SER A 63 -5.55 9.34 -5.56
C SER A 63 -4.84 10.57 -6.10
N TYR A 64 -3.50 10.59 -6.02
CA TYR A 64 -2.73 11.72 -6.51
C TYR A 64 -1.31 11.33 -6.94
N ASN A 65 -0.97 11.52 -8.21
CA ASN A 65 0.41 11.48 -8.67
C ASN A 65 1.08 12.81 -8.30
N ILE A 66 1.97 12.79 -7.30
CA ILE A 66 2.62 14.00 -6.76
C ILE A 66 3.86 14.43 -7.55
N ARG A 67 4.25 13.69 -8.58
CA ARG A 67 5.39 14.00 -9.46
C ARG A 67 6.64 14.38 -8.70
N TRP A 68 7.05 13.54 -7.74
CA TRP A 68 8.26 13.72 -6.90
C TRP A 68 8.39 15.13 -6.27
N ARG A 69 7.28 15.84 -6.06
CA ARG A 69 7.33 17.19 -5.49
C ARG A 69 8.00 17.20 -4.13
N SER A 70 8.80 18.25 -3.88
CA SER A 70 9.56 18.42 -2.66
C SER A 70 9.48 19.89 -2.17
N GLY A 71 10.02 20.17 -0.97
CA GLY A 71 10.07 21.51 -0.41
C GLY A 71 8.68 22.17 -0.35
N LYS A 72 8.56 23.41 -0.83
CA LYS A 72 7.31 24.20 -0.78
C LYS A 72 6.15 23.53 -1.52
N GLU A 73 6.41 22.86 -2.63
CA GLU A 73 5.36 22.17 -3.41
C GLU A 73 4.80 20.98 -2.63
N LEU A 74 5.65 20.20 -1.96
CA LEU A 74 5.23 19.12 -1.09
C LEU A 74 4.42 19.64 0.09
N GLU A 75 4.80 20.77 0.69
CA GLU A 75 4.03 21.41 1.77
C GLU A 75 2.63 21.84 1.31
N GLN A 76 2.47 22.32 0.07
CA GLN A 76 1.14 22.62 -0.50
C GLN A 76 0.29 21.37 -0.66
N ILE A 77 0.89 20.26 -1.11
CA ILE A 77 0.22 18.95 -1.21
C ILE A 77 -0.25 18.48 0.17
N ILE A 78 0.65 18.51 1.16
CA ILE A 78 0.33 18.12 2.54
C ILE A 78 -0.75 19.02 3.13
N GLY A 79 -0.69 20.34 2.89
CA GLY A 79 -1.72 21.29 3.31
C GLY A 79 -3.10 20.93 2.74
N TRP A 80 -3.18 20.69 1.44
CA TRP A 80 -4.40 20.25 0.77
C TRP A 80 -4.95 18.93 1.33
N LEU A 81 -4.09 17.95 1.61
CA LEU A 81 -4.48 16.67 2.21
C LEU A 81 -5.03 16.87 3.63
N LYS A 82 -4.38 17.72 4.45
CA LYS A 82 -4.83 18.05 5.82
C LYS A 82 -6.20 18.72 5.84
N GLU A 83 -6.44 19.67 4.95
CA GLU A 83 -7.74 20.34 4.84
C GLU A 83 -8.87 19.35 4.55
N ARG A 84 -8.59 18.29 3.78
CA ARG A 84 -9.56 17.23 3.44
C ARG A 84 -9.65 16.12 4.48
N GLN A 85 -8.64 15.96 5.32
CA GLN A 85 -8.60 14.87 6.31
C GLN A 85 -9.78 14.94 7.29
N GLY A 86 -10.30 16.13 7.61
CA GLY A 86 -11.52 16.34 8.36
C GLY A 86 -11.71 15.41 9.57
N SER A 87 -12.96 15.09 9.89
CA SER A 87 -13.34 14.13 10.94
C SER A 87 -13.63 12.72 10.41
N GLU A 88 -13.65 12.54 9.09
CA GLU A 88 -13.96 11.26 8.43
C GLU A 88 -12.68 10.47 8.14
N SER A 89 -12.82 9.15 8.03
CA SER A 89 -11.67 8.30 7.66
C SER A 89 -11.26 8.58 6.21
N MET A 90 -10.01 8.96 6.00
CA MET A 90 -9.44 9.20 4.67
C MET A 90 -8.30 8.23 4.40
N ILE A 91 -8.33 7.60 3.23
CA ILE A 91 -7.28 6.72 2.72
C ILE A 91 -6.73 7.35 1.46
N ILE A 92 -5.40 7.42 1.36
CA ILE A 92 -4.71 8.14 0.30
C ILE A 92 -3.79 7.18 -0.45
N GLY A 93 -3.85 7.17 -1.77
CA GLY A 93 -2.86 6.54 -2.63
C GLY A 93 -2.10 7.59 -3.42
N LEU A 94 -0.79 7.58 -3.27
CA LEU A 94 0.10 8.50 -3.96
C LEU A 94 0.97 7.75 -4.97
N GLN A 95 1.34 8.44 -6.06
CA GLN A 95 2.25 7.95 -7.07
C GLN A 95 3.41 8.94 -7.24
N GLU A 96 4.52 8.45 -7.76
CA GLU A 96 5.78 9.19 -7.89
C GLU A 96 6.31 9.76 -6.57
N VAL A 97 6.26 8.95 -5.51
CA VAL A 97 6.76 9.27 -4.18
C VAL A 97 8.24 8.89 -4.09
N ASP A 98 9.12 9.88 -3.96
CA ASP A 98 10.57 9.67 -3.88
C ASP A 98 11.03 9.20 -2.50
N ARG A 99 12.05 8.33 -2.52
CA ARG A 99 12.87 7.98 -1.36
C ARG A 99 14.33 8.18 -1.70
N ALA A 100 15.04 8.94 -0.87
CA ALA A 100 16.48 9.22 -0.94
C ALA A 100 17.00 9.83 -2.25
N LYS A 101 16.12 10.27 -3.18
CA LYS A 101 16.54 10.91 -4.44
C LYS A 101 17.21 12.27 -4.19
N SER A 102 18.27 12.55 -4.95
CA SER A 102 18.96 13.86 -4.89
C SER A 102 18.03 15.04 -5.23
N ARG A 103 17.13 14.87 -6.20
CA ARG A 103 16.13 15.88 -6.59
C ARG A 103 15.12 16.21 -5.49
N SER A 104 14.96 15.33 -4.53
CA SER A 104 14.07 15.48 -3.37
C SER A 104 14.84 15.62 -2.06
N ALA A 105 16.06 16.19 -2.12
CA ALA A 105 16.95 16.47 -0.99
C ALA A 105 17.26 15.21 -0.14
N HIS A 106 17.32 14.05 -0.75
CA HIS A 106 17.55 12.73 -0.12
C HIS A 106 16.55 12.39 0.99
N LEU A 107 15.37 13.02 0.99
CA LEU A 107 14.32 12.73 1.96
C LEU A 107 13.56 11.46 1.61
N ASN A 108 13.02 10.82 2.64
CA ASN A 108 12.00 9.79 2.49
C ASN A 108 10.62 10.48 2.53
N HIS A 109 10.07 10.76 1.34
CA HIS A 109 8.79 11.47 1.23
C HIS A 109 7.63 10.68 1.81
N ALA A 110 7.59 9.35 1.63
CA ALA A 110 6.53 8.52 2.19
C ALA A 110 6.45 8.67 3.71
N LYS A 111 7.58 8.49 4.39
CA LYS A 111 7.66 8.70 5.83
C LYS A 111 7.31 10.14 6.23
N ALA A 112 7.84 11.13 5.51
CA ALA A 112 7.60 12.54 5.84
C ALA A 112 6.12 12.93 5.69
N ILE A 113 5.43 12.45 4.64
CA ILE A 113 3.98 12.68 4.45
C ILE A 113 3.19 11.99 5.56
N ALA A 114 3.50 10.72 5.86
CA ALA A 114 2.86 9.98 6.93
C ALA A 114 2.96 10.69 8.29
N GLU A 115 4.16 11.15 8.66
CA GLU A 115 4.41 11.91 9.90
C GLU A 115 3.59 13.20 9.95
N ARG A 116 3.51 13.93 8.85
CA ARG A 116 2.78 15.20 8.79
C ARG A 116 1.26 15.02 8.85
N LEU A 117 0.75 13.87 8.36
CA LEU A 117 -0.68 13.53 8.37
C LEU A 117 -1.10 12.72 9.61
N GLY A 118 -0.14 12.20 10.38
CA GLY A 118 -0.41 11.33 11.53
C GLY A 118 -1.01 9.99 11.10
N MET A 119 -0.43 9.33 10.09
CA MET A 119 -0.99 8.12 9.46
C MET A 119 -0.01 6.95 9.45
N TYR A 120 -0.56 5.74 9.28
CA TYR A 120 0.20 4.56 8.85
C TYR A 120 0.46 4.67 7.35
N TYR A 121 1.58 4.10 6.88
CA TYR A 121 1.92 4.08 5.46
C TYR A 121 2.53 2.75 5.02
N ALA A 122 2.36 2.47 3.73
CA ALA A 122 3.10 1.46 3.00
C ALA A 122 3.56 2.05 1.67
N TRP A 123 4.84 1.92 1.37
CA TRP A 123 5.46 2.43 0.16
C TRP A 123 6.17 1.29 -0.57
N ALA A 124 6.08 1.27 -1.90
CA ALA A 124 6.76 0.29 -2.73
C ALA A 124 7.34 0.94 -3.99
N ALA A 125 8.55 0.52 -4.36
CA ALA A 125 9.22 0.97 -5.57
C ALA A 125 9.52 -0.18 -6.54
N PRO A 126 9.67 0.10 -7.85
CA PRO A 126 10.21 -0.86 -8.80
C PRO A 126 11.71 -1.08 -8.55
N GLN A 127 12.20 -2.26 -8.88
CA GLN A 127 13.62 -2.46 -9.04
C GLN A 127 14.03 -1.82 -10.36
N ASN A 128 14.76 -0.73 -10.31
CA ASN A 128 15.33 -0.16 -11.51
C ASN A 128 16.63 -0.91 -11.80
N ALA A 129 16.75 -1.48 -13.02
CA ALA A 129 18.04 -1.88 -13.52
C ALA A 129 18.83 -0.59 -13.76
N GLY A 130 19.72 -0.26 -12.83
CA GLY A 130 20.63 0.87 -12.99
C GLY A 130 21.42 0.72 -14.26
N ALA A 131 21.78 1.83 -14.88
CA ALA A 131 22.88 1.82 -15.83
C ALA A 131 24.09 1.25 -15.08
N ALA A 132 24.68 0.17 -15.63
CA ALA A 132 25.74 -0.58 -14.99
C ALA A 132 26.79 0.38 -14.38
N GLY A 133 26.86 0.46 -13.05
CA GLY A 133 27.85 1.22 -12.31
C GLY A 133 27.39 2.39 -11.44
N GLN A 134 26.10 2.74 -11.38
CA GLN A 134 25.59 3.85 -10.56
C GLN A 134 24.27 3.50 -9.88
N GLU A 135 24.26 2.55 -8.98
CA GLU A 135 23.12 2.35 -8.07
C GLU A 135 23.52 2.75 -6.66
N SER A 136 22.92 3.84 -6.18
CA SER A 136 22.61 3.90 -4.78
C SER A 136 21.35 3.03 -4.60
N PRO A 137 21.40 1.86 -3.96
CA PRO A 137 20.24 0.97 -3.83
C PRO A 137 19.10 1.55 -3.02
N GLU A 138 19.25 2.78 -2.56
CA GLU A 138 18.30 3.52 -1.74
C GLU A 138 17.55 4.62 -2.49
N GLU A 139 17.99 4.99 -3.71
CA GLU A 139 17.39 6.09 -4.48
C GLU A 139 16.24 5.64 -5.37
N GLU A 140 15.02 5.62 -4.86
CA GLU A 140 13.87 5.08 -5.56
C GLU A 140 12.68 6.05 -5.65
N THR A 141 11.84 5.83 -6.66
CA THR A 141 10.54 6.51 -6.82
C THR A 141 9.46 5.44 -6.86
N GLY A 142 8.52 5.53 -5.95
CA GLY A 142 7.52 4.49 -5.73
C GLY A 142 6.08 4.98 -5.71
N VAL A 143 5.23 4.10 -5.22
CA VAL A 143 3.81 4.34 -4.91
C VAL A 143 3.57 4.15 -3.42
N GLU A 144 2.59 4.85 -2.87
CA GLU A 144 2.31 4.86 -1.45
C GLU A 144 0.82 4.70 -1.17
N ILE A 145 0.49 4.08 -0.04
CA ILE A 145 -0.83 4.13 0.59
C ILE A 145 -0.67 4.63 2.01
N LEU A 146 -1.51 5.61 2.39
CA LEU A 146 -1.64 6.11 3.75
C LEU A 146 -3.03 5.79 4.29
N SER A 147 -3.10 5.42 5.58
CA SER A 147 -4.34 5.07 6.27
C SER A 147 -4.32 5.58 7.70
N PRO A 148 -5.49 6.00 8.25
CA PRO A 148 -5.60 6.33 9.67
C PRO A 148 -5.56 5.10 10.59
N SER A 149 -5.70 3.90 10.01
CA SER A 149 -5.69 2.61 10.72
C SER A 149 -4.51 1.75 10.28
N PRO A 150 -4.06 0.80 11.11
CA PRO A 150 -2.95 -0.09 10.78
C PRO A 150 -3.12 -0.81 9.43
N LEU A 151 -2.00 -1.03 8.77
CA LEU A 151 -1.92 -1.72 7.49
C LEU A 151 -1.44 -3.16 7.72
N THR A 152 -2.13 -4.12 7.11
CA THR A 152 -1.78 -5.54 7.11
C THR A 152 -1.71 -6.07 5.68
N ASP A 153 -1.28 -7.32 5.50
CA ASP A 153 -1.17 -7.99 4.19
C ASP A 153 -0.50 -7.13 3.13
N VAL A 154 0.55 -6.43 3.54
CA VAL A 154 1.24 -5.51 2.63
C VAL A 154 1.98 -6.29 1.55
N THR A 155 1.71 -5.95 0.29
CA THR A 155 2.30 -6.60 -0.88
C THR A 155 2.86 -5.58 -1.86
N ARG A 156 4.06 -5.83 -2.35
CA ARG A 156 4.63 -5.17 -3.51
C ARG A 156 4.35 -6.02 -4.75
N ILE A 157 3.68 -5.46 -5.73
CA ILE A 157 3.31 -6.14 -6.98
C ILE A 157 4.13 -5.54 -8.11
N VAL A 158 5.07 -6.31 -8.64
CA VAL A 158 5.81 -5.92 -9.84
C VAL A 158 4.88 -6.11 -11.04
N LEU A 159 4.60 -5.01 -11.74
CA LEU A 159 3.70 -5.06 -12.88
C LEU A 159 4.41 -5.71 -14.09
N PRO A 160 3.75 -6.61 -14.81
CA PRO A 160 4.35 -7.26 -15.97
C PRO A 160 4.61 -6.27 -17.11
N ASN A 161 5.37 -6.71 -18.11
CA ASN A 161 5.67 -5.92 -19.28
C ASN A 161 6.39 -4.60 -18.95
N PRO A 162 7.70 -4.65 -18.70
CA PRO A 162 8.48 -3.44 -18.48
C PRO A 162 8.43 -2.52 -19.70
N GLY A 163 8.54 -1.23 -19.45
CA GLY A 163 8.62 -0.22 -20.49
C GLY A 163 9.98 -0.21 -21.21
N PRO A 164 10.17 0.73 -22.13
CA PRO A 164 11.44 0.90 -22.84
C PRO A 164 12.61 1.03 -21.88
N GLY A 165 13.72 0.38 -22.20
CA GLY A 165 14.91 0.34 -21.35
C GLY A 165 14.77 -0.54 -20.10
N GLY A 166 13.77 -1.44 -20.06
CA GLY A 166 13.54 -2.34 -18.92
C GLY A 166 12.88 -1.67 -17.73
N ARG A 167 12.31 -0.47 -17.90
CA ARG A 167 11.69 0.29 -16.81
C ARG A 167 10.51 -0.47 -16.19
N GLN A 168 10.69 -0.92 -14.98
CA GLN A 168 9.65 -1.60 -14.20
C GLN A 168 8.66 -0.62 -13.57
N ARG A 169 7.44 -1.09 -13.35
CA ARG A 169 6.40 -0.40 -12.60
C ARG A 169 5.85 -1.30 -11.52
N VAL A 170 5.28 -0.70 -10.49
CA VAL A 170 4.75 -1.44 -9.34
C VAL A 170 3.37 -0.92 -8.92
N ALA A 171 2.68 -1.78 -8.17
CA ALA A 171 1.61 -1.39 -7.28
C ALA A 171 1.97 -1.80 -5.85
N VAL A 172 1.45 -1.08 -4.86
CA VAL A 172 1.42 -1.50 -3.47
C VAL A 172 0.00 -1.89 -3.10
N GLY A 173 -0.16 -3.03 -2.46
CA GLY A 173 -1.44 -3.51 -1.96
C GLY A 173 -1.41 -3.65 -0.45
N VAL A 174 -2.48 -3.21 0.24
CA VAL A 174 -2.61 -3.29 1.70
C VAL A 174 -4.02 -3.69 2.10
N THR A 175 -4.17 -4.28 3.27
CA THR A 175 -5.47 -4.43 3.95
C THR A 175 -5.51 -3.48 5.14
N THR A 176 -6.62 -2.79 5.35
CA THR A 176 -6.85 -1.95 6.53
C THR A 176 -8.27 -2.12 7.04
N LEU A 177 -8.49 -1.85 8.34
CA LEU A 177 -9.80 -1.92 8.98
C LEU A 177 -10.30 -0.50 9.29
N ILE A 178 -11.39 -0.09 8.67
CA ILE A 178 -12.07 1.18 8.96
C ILE A 178 -13.43 0.87 9.60
N GLY A 179 -13.55 1.19 10.87
CA GLY A 179 -14.67 0.69 11.68
C GLY A 179 -14.67 -0.84 11.67
N ASN A 180 -15.76 -1.44 11.19
CA ASN A 180 -15.88 -2.91 11.05
C ASN A 180 -15.67 -3.40 9.61
N THR A 181 -15.19 -2.54 8.71
CA THR A 181 -15.00 -2.90 7.31
C THR A 181 -13.53 -3.15 7.02
N SER A 182 -13.20 -4.40 6.69
CA SER A 182 -11.90 -4.75 6.12
C SER A 182 -11.90 -4.38 4.63
N ILE A 183 -10.87 -3.63 4.21
CA ILE A 183 -10.76 -3.07 2.86
C ILE A 183 -9.40 -3.45 2.29
N ARG A 184 -9.39 -4.06 1.10
CA ARG A 184 -8.18 -4.26 0.31
C ARG A 184 -7.97 -3.07 -0.62
N ILE A 185 -6.79 -2.44 -0.58
CA ILE A 185 -6.51 -1.20 -1.30
C ILE A 185 -5.24 -1.37 -2.11
N TYR A 186 -5.24 -0.82 -3.32
CA TYR A 186 -4.07 -0.80 -4.20
C TYR A 186 -3.82 0.61 -4.70
N SER A 187 -2.57 1.10 -4.57
CA SER A 187 -2.05 2.26 -5.28
C SER A 187 -1.18 1.77 -6.44
N VAL A 188 -1.51 2.22 -7.65
CA VAL A 188 -0.91 1.73 -8.89
C VAL A 188 -0.27 2.88 -9.66
N HIS A 189 0.91 2.64 -10.23
CA HIS A 189 1.48 3.51 -11.26
C HIS A 189 1.91 2.64 -12.44
N SER A 190 1.11 2.59 -13.50
CA SER A 190 1.36 1.73 -14.66
C SER A 190 2.30 2.38 -15.68
N GLU A 191 2.76 1.62 -16.66
CA GLU A 191 3.72 2.09 -17.66
C GLU A 191 3.02 2.87 -18.79
N THR A 192 3.57 4.03 -19.11
CA THR A 192 3.04 4.94 -20.13
C THR A 192 3.18 4.38 -21.56
N ARG A 193 4.35 3.79 -21.86
CA ARG A 193 4.76 3.44 -23.24
C ARG A 193 4.56 1.96 -23.54
N LEU A 194 3.34 1.47 -23.32
CA LEU A 194 2.96 0.09 -23.65
C LEU A 194 1.76 0.07 -24.59
N PRO A 195 1.68 -0.96 -25.48
CA PRO A 195 0.45 -1.23 -26.22
C PRO A 195 -0.73 -1.52 -25.28
N THR A 196 -1.94 -1.24 -25.73
CA THR A 196 -3.20 -1.39 -24.97
C THR A 196 -3.30 -2.72 -24.21
N ALA A 197 -3.06 -3.85 -24.89
CA ALA A 197 -3.15 -5.18 -24.28
C ALA A 197 -2.22 -5.32 -23.06
N LYS A 198 -1.00 -4.78 -23.18
CA LYS A 198 0.01 -4.83 -22.12
C LYS A 198 -0.32 -3.93 -20.93
N LYS A 199 -0.95 -2.78 -21.17
CA LYS A 199 -1.49 -1.93 -20.09
C LYS A 199 -2.58 -2.66 -19.30
N VAL A 200 -3.50 -3.35 -19.99
CA VAL A 200 -4.55 -4.16 -19.35
C VAL A 200 -3.94 -5.31 -18.55
N GLU A 201 -2.88 -5.98 -19.05
CA GLU A 201 -2.17 -7.03 -18.32
C GLU A 201 -1.53 -6.51 -17.02
N GLN A 202 -1.00 -5.29 -17.00
CA GLN A 202 -0.47 -4.67 -15.78
C GLN A 202 -1.54 -4.54 -14.70
N LEU A 203 -2.73 -4.06 -15.06
CA LEU A 203 -3.84 -3.91 -14.12
C LEU A 203 -4.45 -5.26 -13.73
N ARG A 204 -4.41 -6.26 -14.63
CA ARG A 204 -4.82 -7.63 -14.31
C ARG A 204 -3.96 -8.25 -13.22
N ALA A 205 -2.65 -7.95 -13.17
CA ALA A 205 -1.77 -8.44 -12.11
C ALA A 205 -2.22 -7.97 -10.72
N VAL A 206 -2.77 -6.75 -10.61
CA VAL A 206 -3.35 -6.23 -9.37
C VAL A 206 -4.60 -7.02 -8.98
N LEU A 207 -5.48 -7.33 -9.93
CA LEU A 207 -6.68 -8.14 -9.67
C LEU A 207 -6.32 -9.59 -9.33
N THR A 208 -5.25 -10.13 -9.88
CA THR A 208 -4.74 -11.47 -9.53
C THR A 208 -4.27 -11.53 -8.07
N ASP A 209 -3.64 -10.47 -7.54
CA ASP A 209 -3.36 -10.41 -6.09
C ASP A 209 -4.67 -10.38 -5.28
N LEU A 210 -5.69 -9.65 -5.75
CA LEU A 210 -6.99 -9.58 -5.09
C LEU A 210 -7.71 -10.92 -5.03
N ASP A 211 -7.51 -11.82 -6.00
CA ASP A 211 -8.09 -13.17 -6.02
C ASP A 211 -7.60 -14.08 -4.87
N ARG A 212 -6.53 -13.68 -4.17
CA ARG A 212 -6.03 -14.34 -2.95
C ARG A 212 -6.91 -14.07 -1.72
N PHE A 213 -7.80 -13.09 -1.79
CA PHE A 213 -8.70 -12.69 -0.73
C PHE A 213 -10.11 -13.27 -0.95
N PRO A 214 -10.94 -13.39 0.10
CA PRO A 214 -12.29 -13.94 -0.04
C PRO A 214 -13.10 -13.24 -1.13
N LYS A 215 -13.92 -14.00 -1.85
CA LYS A 215 -14.85 -13.41 -2.83
C LYS A 215 -15.75 -12.39 -2.15
N GLY A 216 -15.95 -11.24 -2.81
CA GLY A 216 -16.74 -10.14 -2.24
C GLY A 216 -15.97 -9.22 -1.28
N THR A 217 -14.67 -9.45 -1.03
CA THR A 217 -13.84 -8.50 -0.28
C THR A 217 -14.04 -7.08 -0.81
N ALA A 218 -14.33 -6.15 0.08
CA ALA A 218 -14.37 -4.74 -0.28
C ALA A 218 -12.99 -4.29 -0.77
N ALA A 219 -12.93 -3.70 -1.94
CA ALA A 219 -11.65 -3.35 -2.53
C ALA A 219 -11.67 -2.01 -3.26
N VAL A 220 -10.52 -1.35 -3.27
CA VAL A 220 -10.27 -0.12 -4.01
C VAL A 220 -8.99 -0.26 -4.80
N VAL A 221 -9.03 0.07 -6.08
CA VAL A 221 -7.84 0.21 -6.93
C VAL A 221 -7.80 1.64 -7.44
N LEU A 222 -6.75 2.34 -7.08
CA LEU A 222 -6.58 3.74 -7.45
C LEU A 222 -5.17 4.01 -7.97
N GLY A 223 -5.01 5.10 -8.70
CA GLY A 223 -3.69 5.53 -9.16
C GLY A 223 -3.67 6.05 -10.59
N ASP A 224 -2.44 6.25 -11.05
CA ASP A 224 -2.12 6.65 -12.40
C ASP A 224 -1.99 5.40 -13.30
N PHE A 225 -3.01 5.18 -14.13
CA PHE A 225 -3.05 4.04 -15.06
C PHE A 225 -2.40 4.34 -16.40
N ASN A 226 -1.96 5.59 -16.62
CA ASN A 226 -1.27 6.03 -17.84
C ASN A 226 -1.96 5.56 -19.14
N SER A 227 -3.29 5.55 -19.15
CA SER A 227 -4.09 5.02 -20.24
C SER A 227 -5.15 6.03 -20.66
N TRP A 228 -4.97 6.61 -21.83
CA TRP A 228 -5.86 7.63 -22.41
C TRP A 228 -6.40 7.22 -23.78
N GLU A 229 -5.79 6.22 -24.43
CA GLU A 229 -6.27 5.73 -25.71
C GLU A 229 -7.61 5.01 -25.53
N LEU A 230 -8.60 5.32 -26.37
CA LEU A 230 -9.95 4.74 -26.26
C LEU A 230 -9.96 3.21 -26.12
N PRO A 231 -9.18 2.43 -26.91
CA PRO A 231 -9.14 0.97 -26.72
C PRO A 231 -8.57 0.54 -25.36
N ALA A 232 -7.61 1.30 -24.81
CA ALA A 232 -7.03 0.99 -23.50
C ALA A 232 -8.04 1.28 -22.39
N VAL A 233 -8.70 2.43 -22.43
CA VAL A 233 -9.76 2.80 -21.50
C VAL A 233 -10.90 1.78 -21.52
N ALA A 234 -11.36 1.39 -22.71
CA ALA A 234 -12.40 0.36 -22.85
C ALA A 234 -11.99 -1.00 -22.29
N GLY A 235 -10.74 -1.44 -22.55
CA GLY A 235 -10.18 -2.68 -22.01
C GLY A 235 -10.07 -2.68 -20.50
N ILE A 236 -9.61 -1.56 -19.91
CA ILE A 236 -9.51 -1.37 -18.47
C ILE A 236 -10.90 -1.36 -17.83
N ARG A 237 -11.84 -0.62 -18.42
CA ARG A 237 -13.22 -0.57 -17.95
C ARG A 237 -13.84 -1.96 -17.91
N LYS A 238 -13.70 -2.72 -19.01
CA LYS A 238 -14.18 -4.09 -19.06
C LYS A 238 -13.53 -4.97 -17.97
N LEU A 239 -12.20 -4.89 -17.81
CA LEU A 239 -11.46 -5.66 -16.80
C LEU A 239 -12.01 -5.41 -15.38
N PHE A 240 -12.18 -4.14 -15.00
CA PHE A 240 -12.67 -3.80 -13.66
C PHE A 240 -14.16 -4.09 -13.47
N THR A 241 -14.99 -3.85 -14.48
CA THR A 241 -16.42 -4.13 -14.42
C THR A 241 -16.68 -5.64 -14.28
N ASP A 242 -15.99 -6.48 -15.06
CA ASP A 242 -16.06 -7.94 -14.95
C ASP A 242 -15.64 -8.45 -13.56
N ALA A 243 -14.73 -7.73 -12.87
CA ALA A 243 -14.30 -8.02 -11.50
C ALA A 243 -15.22 -7.40 -10.43
N GLY A 244 -16.37 -6.82 -10.81
CA GLY A 244 -17.35 -6.25 -9.91
C GLY A 244 -17.02 -4.86 -9.37
N PHE A 245 -16.12 -4.13 -10.01
CA PHE A 245 -15.81 -2.74 -9.67
C PHE A 245 -16.66 -1.76 -10.47
N SER A 246 -16.83 -0.58 -9.87
CA SER A 246 -17.39 0.62 -10.53
C SER A 246 -16.54 1.84 -10.20
N THR A 247 -16.64 2.87 -11.01
CA THR A 247 -15.99 4.17 -10.75
C THR A 247 -17.01 5.29 -10.84
N PRO A 248 -16.99 6.28 -9.94
CA PRO A 248 -17.82 7.48 -10.07
C PRO A 248 -17.26 8.50 -11.08
N LEU A 249 -15.99 8.35 -11.46
CA LEU A 249 -15.29 9.31 -12.30
C LEU A 249 -15.68 9.16 -13.77
N PRO A 250 -16.15 10.20 -14.43
CA PRO A 250 -16.45 10.19 -15.87
C PRO A 250 -15.20 9.97 -16.73
N ASP A 251 -15.39 9.47 -17.95
CA ASP A 251 -14.28 9.18 -18.87
C ASP A 251 -13.73 10.44 -19.56
N ASP A 252 -14.54 11.46 -19.68
CA ASP A 252 -14.27 12.73 -20.37
C ASP A 252 -13.65 13.80 -19.47
N GLU A 253 -13.58 13.58 -18.16
CA GLU A 253 -12.93 14.51 -17.24
C GLU A 253 -11.43 14.26 -17.15
N SER A 254 -10.63 15.24 -17.62
CA SER A 254 -9.17 15.17 -17.54
C SER A 254 -8.67 15.22 -16.09
N THR A 255 -7.65 14.39 -15.80
CA THR A 255 -6.95 14.31 -14.52
C THR A 255 -5.49 14.75 -14.62
N PHE A 256 -5.04 15.01 -15.85
CA PHE A 256 -3.70 15.44 -16.18
C PHE A 256 -3.77 16.66 -17.11
N TYR A 257 -2.88 17.63 -16.86
CA TYR A 257 -2.69 18.82 -17.69
C TYR A 257 -1.22 19.09 -17.88
N ARG A 258 -0.83 19.31 -19.12
CA ARG A 258 0.51 19.77 -19.48
C ARG A 258 0.48 20.70 -20.66
N LYS A 259 1.14 21.84 -20.53
CA LYS A 259 1.39 22.71 -21.66
C LYS A 259 2.57 22.18 -22.48
N ALA A 260 2.33 21.82 -23.74
CA ALA A 260 3.34 21.34 -24.66
C ALA A 260 3.49 22.37 -25.80
N LEU A 261 4.49 23.22 -25.73
CA LEU A 261 4.72 24.34 -26.66
C LEU A 261 3.47 25.25 -26.74
N VAL A 262 2.69 25.13 -27.82
CA VAL A 262 1.48 25.92 -28.08
C VAL A 262 0.18 25.15 -27.84
N PHE A 263 0.26 23.87 -27.47
CA PHE A 263 -0.90 23.00 -27.26
C PHE A 263 -1.08 22.66 -25.78
N ASP A 264 -2.33 22.65 -25.36
CA ASP A 264 -2.73 22.15 -24.05
C ASP A 264 -3.06 20.66 -24.14
N VAL A 265 -2.31 19.82 -23.41
CA VAL A 265 -2.55 18.38 -23.33
C VAL A 265 -3.37 18.11 -22.09
N ASN A 266 -4.60 17.66 -22.30
CA ASN A 266 -5.54 17.26 -21.26
C ASN A 266 -5.85 15.77 -21.41
N LEU A 267 -5.52 14.95 -20.44
CA LEU A 267 -5.71 13.50 -20.48
C LEU A 267 -6.40 13.01 -19.21
N LYS A 268 -7.16 11.93 -19.35
CA LYS A 268 -7.61 11.15 -18.21
C LYS A 268 -6.65 9.99 -17.99
N LEU A 269 -5.80 10.10 -16.96
CA LEU A 269 -4.78 9.10 -16.63
C LEU A 269 -5.08 8.39 -15.32
N ASP A 270 -5.73 9.10 -14.39
CA ASP A 270 -5.89 8.67 -13.01
C ASP A 270 -7.31 8.17 -12.76
N TRP A 271 -7.44 7.15 -11.90
CA TRP A 271 -8.67 6.45 -11.64
C TRP A 271 -8.84 6.10 -10.16
N ILE A 272 -10.10 5.95 -9.73
CA ILE A 272 -10.49 5.29 -8.48
C ILE A 272 -11.59 4.28 -8.83
N TRP A 273 -11.29 3.00 -8.67
CA TRP A 273 -12.21 1.89 -8.87
C TRP A 273 -12.62 1.29 -7.52
N LEU A 274 -13.90 1.05 -7.34
CA LEU A 274 -14.55 0.70 -6.08
C LEU A 274 -15.30 -0.62 -6.21
N ARG A 275 -15.05 -1.57 -5.31
CA ARG A 275 -15.84 -2.79 -5.15
C ARG A 275 -16.38 -2.89 -3.74
N GLY A 276 -17.71 -3.07 -3.59
CA GLY A 276 -18.38 -3.15 -2.29
C GLY A 276 -18.66 -1.80 -1.66
N PHE A 277 -18.64 -0.70 -2.42
CA PHE A 277 -18.95 0.65 -1.97
C PHE A 277 -20.00 1.32 -2.85
N THR A 278 -20.71 2.28 -2.26
CA THR A 278 -21.63 3.18 -2.95
C THR A 278 -21.02 4.58 -2.91
N PRO A 279 -20.64 5.17 -4.07
CA PRO A 279 -20.19 6.56 -4.13
C PRO A 279 -21.28 7.52 -3.68
N GLN A 280 -20.91 8.51 -2.87
CA GLN A 280 -21.79 9.61 -2.43
C GLN A 280 -21.45 10.91 -3.15
N SER A 281 -20.16 11.15 -3.34
CA SER A 281 -19.63 12.30 -4.10
C SER A 281 -18.23 11.97 -4.61
N TYR A 282 -17.79 12.72 -5.61
CA TYR A 282 -16.44 12.67 -6.15
C TYR A 282 -16.01 14.06 -6.61
N GLY A 283 -14.74 14.24 -6.85
CA GLY A 283 -14.20 15.43 -7.47
C GLY A 283 -12.78 15.28 -7.96
N ILE A 284 -12.40 16.21 -8.81
CA ILE A 284 -11.05 16.42 -9.34
C ILE A 284 -10.69 17.86 -8.97
N ASP A 285 -9.66 18.03 -8.13
CA ASP A 285 -9.30 19.38 -7.70
C ASP A 285 -8.26 20.00 -8.63
N ARG A 286 -8.74 20.83 -9.54
CA ARG A 286 -7.92 21.53 -10.54
C ARG A 286 -7.25 22.79 -10.01
N ASN A 287 -7.51 23.18 -8.75
CA ASN A 287 -6.88 24.36 -8.13
C ASN A 287 -5.50 24.05 -7.57
N LEU A 288 -5.20 22.78 -7.24
CA LEU A 288 -3.87 22.37 -6.83
C LEU A 288 -3.03 22.03 -8.07
N THR A 289 -2.20 22.97 -8.49
CA THR A 289 -1.45 22.93 -9.77
C THR A 289 0.04 22.65 -9.58
N VAL A 290 0.45 22.15 -8.44
CA VAL A 290 1.88 21.84 -8.13
C VAL A 290 2.38 20.60 -8.87
N SER A 291 1.51 19.69 -9.27
CA SER A 291 1.80 18.57 -10.17
C SER A 291 1.15 18.81 -11.53
N ASP A 292 1.54 18.05 -12.54
CA ASP A 292 0.82 18.00 -13.83
C ASP A 292 -0.40 17.05 -13.77
N HIS A 293 -0.57 16.30 -12.68
CA HIS A 293 -1.80 15.60 -12.35
C HIS A 293 -2.64 16.42 -11.37
N PHE A 294 -3.95 16.18 -11.36
CA PHE A 294 -4.87 16.74 -10.39
C PHE A 294 -5.27 15.66 -9.37
N PRO A 295 -5.37 16.00 -8.08
CA PRO A 295 -5.85 15.04 -7.10
C PRO A 295 -7.30 14.67 -7.33
N LEU A 296 -7.59 13.37 -7.30
CA LEU A 296 -8.91 12.77 -7.35
C LEU A 296 -9.37 12.40 -5.95
N TRP A 297 -10.65 12.53 -5.69
CA TRP A 297 -11.23 12.03 -4.46
C TRP A 297 -12.65 11.50 -4.66
N THR A 298 -13.06 10.59 -3.80
CA THR A 298 -14.44 10.13 -3.71
C THR A 298 -14.81 9.83 -2.26
N VAL A 299 -16.00 10.24 -1.86
CA VAL A 299 -16.62 9.87 -0.58
C VAL A 299 -17.55 8.70 -0.83
N VAL A 300 -17.44 7.66 -0.04
CA VAL A 300 -18.22 6.43 -0.20
C VAL A 300 -18.85 5.97 1.11
N THR A 301 -19.90 5.15 1.00
CA THR A 301 -20.41 4.32 2.09
C THR A 301 -20.25 2.85 1.72
N ARG A 302 -20.18 1.96 2.71
CA ARG A 302 -20.20 0.51 2.47
C ARG A 302 -21.53 0.12 1.86
N LYS A 303 -21.51 -0.75 0.83
CA LYS A 303 -22.73 -1.43 0.37
C LYS A 303 -23.19 -2.40 1.46
N SER A 304 -24.44 -2.32 1.83
CA SER A 304 -25.13 -3.29 2.70
C SER A 304 -25.23 -4.65 2.03
#